data_0fe70e7ae757a16e41df181746da791a
#
_entry.id   0fe70e7ae757a16e41df181746da791a
#
_cell.length_a   1.000
_cell.length_b   1.000
_cell.length_c   1.000
_cell.angle_alpha   90.00
_cell.angle_beta   90.00
_cell.angle_gamma   90.00
#
_symmetry.space_group_name_H-M   'P 1'
#
loop_
_entity.id
_entity.type
_entity.pdbx_description
1 polymer ?
#
loop_
_entity_poly.entity_id
_entity_poly.type
_entity_poly.pdbx_seq_one_letter_code
_entity_poly.pdbx_strand_id
1 'polypeptide(L)'
;MSKDPHRIVTGEEFGYRAETLPYRSIPELFRLRVKELGDATMMRQKELGIWQAYSWNQVARIVDEIGAGLASLGFEPGEVASVLSNTCREWVWCDLAVQSAGGVCNGIYPTDAATQVEYLCSDSRSVYLFVEDDEQLDKYLEVAGRLPLIRRVIVYDMEGLQSFSDPRVISLEQLREIGRELLKSRPMLLQERSAARDPAEVAVLVYTSGTTGRPKGAMISQHNIVSVLSALSATLFEGVPRGGERIAFLPLCHIAERMIGAFIPLERASVVNYVENPETVFENLREVRPHLFFAVPRVWEKIYSQVSIALSEADRLQRAAYALALQIGGEVAKCTLENREPPFGLKLRHQLARRLVLDNVKRMIGMDRVEVGMTGAAPISPELIRWFMALGIPLREGWGMTETCGGGTITPRRGMRPGSIGRPGPGLQMRIAEGTHEILLRGPNVIIGYLNLPQKTAEAIDADGWLHTGDVGRVDDDGYFYITDRMKDIIITAGGKNITPSEIENELKFSPYVTDAVVIGDRRPYLVVLIMIDQENVEKYAQDHDVPFGNYASLTKAPEVQALIQAEVDRVNAKFARVEQIKKFYLLQTQLTAEDEELTPTMKLKRKLVEKKYAEAIEAMYR
;
A
#
# COMPACT_ATOMS: atom_id res chain seq x y z
N MET A 1 -35.65 -14.07 1.92
CA MET A 1 -35.64 -12.96 2.91
C MET A 1 -34.25 -12.39 2.93
N SER A 2 -34.08 -11.08 2.69
CA SER A 2 -32.79 -10.41 2.86
C SER A 2 -32.33 -10.56 4.32
N LYS A 3 -31.04 -10.90 4.53
CA LYS A 3 -30.48 -10.98 5.88
C LYS A 3 -30.41 -9.56 6.48
N ASP A 4 -30.46 -9.48 7.80
CA ASP A 4 -30.30 -8.22 8.53
C ASP A 4 -28.99 -7.52 8.07
N PRO A 5 -29.05 -6.31 7.53
CA PRO A 5 -27.88 -5.57 7.06
C PRO A 5 -26.93 -5.17 8.20
N HIS A 6 -27.39 -5.22 9.45
CA HIS A 6 -26.60 -4.87 10.65
C HIS A 6 -26.05 -6.11 11.40
N ARG A 7 -26.30 -7.31 10.86
CA ARG A 7 -25.79 -8.56 11.47
C ARG A 7 -24.27 -8.56 11.56
N ILE A 8 -23.77 -9.26 12.55
CA ILE A 8 -22.34 -9.57 12.64
C ILE A 8 -22.01 -10.63 11.59
N VAL A 9 -20.99 -10.37 10.79
CA VAL A 9 -20.43 -11.31 9.81
C VAL A 9 -19.04 -11.71 10.29
N THR A 10 -18.75 -13.01 10.27
CA THR A 10 -17.47 -13.55 10.72
C THR A 10 -16.78 -14.33 9.61
N GLY A 11 -15.44 -14.42 9.66
CA GLY A 11 -14.68 -15.22 8.69
C GLY A 11 -15.04 -16.70 8.71
N GLU A 12 -15.41 -17.22 9.87
CA GLU A 12 -15.78 -18.62 10.09
C GLU A 12 -17.05 -19.03 9.34
N GLU A 13 -17.97 -18.07 9.07
CA GLU A 13 -19.17 -18.32 8.24
C GLU A 13 -18.83 -18.77 6.82
N PHE A 14 -17.62 -18.43 6.34
CA PHE A 14 -17.12 -18.78 5.00
C PHE A 14 -16.15 -19.97 5.01
N GLY A 15 -16.02 -20.63 6.15
CA GLY A 15 -15.10 -21.75 6.32
C GLY A 15 -13.65 -21.33 6.57
N TYR A 16 -13.37 -20.04 6.72
CA TYR A 16 -12.03 -19.57 7.06
C TYR A 16 -11.70 -19.91 8.50
N ARG A 17 -10.50 -20.44 8.72
CA ARG A 17 -9.98 -20.73 10.05
C ARG A 17 -8.56 -20.21 10.16
N ALA A 18 -8.27 -19.47 11.22
CA ALA A 18 -6.92 -19.02 11.51
C ALA A 18 -5.98 -20.24 11.66
N GLU A 19 -4.83 -20.17 11.01
CA GLU A 19 -3.79 -21.19 11.17
C GLU A 19 -3.08 -21.00 12.52
N THR A 20 -2.82 -22.10 13.23
CA THR A 20 -1.94 -22.05 14.39
C THR A 20 -0.50 -21.99 13.90
N LEU A 21 0.15 -20.86 14.08
CA LEU A 21 1.52 -20.64 13.64
C LEU A 21 2.51 -21.11 14.72
N PRO A 22 3.68 -21.66 14.33
CA PRO A 22 4.68 -22.19 15.27
C PRO A 22 5.57 -21.11 15.91
N TYR A 23 5.17 -19.84 15.86
CA TYR A 23 5.87 -18.69 16.40
C TYR A 23 4.86 -17.65 16.95
N ARG A 24 5.31 -16.82 17.88
CA ARG A 24 4.50 -15.80 18.55
C ARG A 24 4.94 -14.37 18.20
N SER A 25 6.07 -14.22 17.49
CA SER A 25 6.65 -12.92 17.15
C SER A 25 7.42 -12.97 15.84
N ILE A 26 7.67 -11.81 15.27
CA ILE A 26 8.49 -11.65 14.06
C ILE A 26 9.95 -12.09 14.28
N PRO A 27 10.61 -11.78 15.42
CA PRO A 27 11.93 -12.34 15.70
C PRO A 27 11.93 -13.87 15.74
N GLU A 28 10.93 -14.52 16.36
CA GLU A 28 10.82 -15.99 16.38
C GLU A 28 10.64 -16.55 14.96
N LEU A 29 9.74 -15.95 14.15
CA LEU A 29 9.54 -16.33 12.75
C LEU A 29 10.85 -16.20 11.95
N PHE A 30 11.54 -15.09 12.09
CA PHE A 30 12.81 -14.86 11.39
C PHE A 30 13.83 -15.96 11.73
N ARG A 31 14.02 -16.28 13.02
CA ARG A 31 14.93 -17.35 13.46
C ARG A 31 14.52 -18.73 12.92
N LEU A 32 13.24 -19.02 12.91
CA LEU A 32 12.71 -20.24 12.32
C LEU A 32 13.09 -20.37 10.84
N ARG A 33 12.93 -19.29 10.06
CA ARG A 33 13.26 -19.26 8.63
C ARG A 33 14.77 -19.33 8.37
N VAL A 34 15.58 -18.64 9.18
CA VAL A 34 17.04 -18.75 9.10
C VAL A 34 17.49 -20.20 9.28
N LYS A 35 16.93 -20.90 10.27
CA LYS A 35 17.23 -22.32 10.51
C LYS A 35 16.78 -23.22 9.35
N GLU A 36 15.65 -22.91 8.73
CA GLU A 36 15.06 -23.69 7.64
C GLU A 36 15.81 -23.47 6.31
N LEU A 37 16.20 -22.24 5.99
CA LEU A 37 16.60 -21.82 4.64
C LEU A 37 18.11 -21.53 4.51
N GLY A 38 18.79 -21.23 5.58
CA GLY A 38 20.25 -21.12 5.62
C GLY A 38 20.84 -20.17 4.57
N ASP A 39 21.56 -20.74 3.61
CA ASP A 39 22.25 -19.96 2.57
C ASP A 39 21.37 -19.67 1.33
N ALA A 40 20.08 -20.04 1.33
CA ALA A 40 19.16 -19.62 0.30
C ALA A 40 19.00 -18.08 0.29
N THR A 41 18.72 -17.50 -0.87
CA THR A 41 18.51 -16.06 -1.01
C THR A 41 17.26 -15.63 -0.23
N MET A 42 17.40 -14.63 0.66
CA MET A 42 16.30 -13.99 1.37
C MET A 42 15.84 -12.72 0.64
N MET A 43 16.79 -11.93 0.20
CA MET A 43 16.48 -10.63 -0.44
C MET A 43 17.54 -10.23 -1.44
N ARG A 44 17.18 -9.31 -2.32
CA ARG A 44 18.11 -8.62 -3.23
C ARG A 44 17.86 -7.12 -3.17
N GLN A 45 18.91 -6.34 -3.32
CA GLN A 45 18.87 -4.89 -3.52
C GLN A 45 19.50 -4.57 -4.86
N LYS A 46 18.86 -3.71 -5.66
CA LYS A 46 19.46 -3.20 -6.88
C LYS A 46 20.33 -1.99 -6.55
N GLU A 47 21.59 -2.01 -6.99
CA GLU A 47 22.56 -0.95 -6.80
C GLU A 47 23.34 -0.77 -8.11
N LEU A 48 23.40 0.44 -8.62
CA LEU A 48 24.05 0.77 -9.89
C LEU A 48 23.67 -0.21 -11.02
N GLY A 49 22.39 -0.56 -11.06
CA GLY A 49 21.81 -1.48 -12.03
C GLY A 49 22.06 -2.97 -11.78
N ILE A 50 22.73 -3.37 -10.70
CA ILE A 50 23.12 -4.76 -10.41
C ILE A 50 22.39 -5.25 -9.15
N TRP A 51 21.78 -6.44 -9.22
CA TRP A 51 21.12 -7.09 -8.10
C TRP A 51 22.13 -7.73 -7.14
N GLN A 52 22.26 -7.17 -5.94
CA GLN A 52 23.06 -7.73 -4.83
C GLN A 52 22.19 -8.68 -4.00
N ALA A 53 22.60 -9.94 -3.88
CA ALA A 53 21.83 -10.96 -3.16
C ALA A 53 22.37 -11.19 -1.74
N TYR A 54 21.43 -11.39 -0.80
CA TYR A 54 21.72 -11.69 0.62
C TYR A 54 21.00 -12.96 1.02
N SER A 55 21.73 -13.92 1.59
CA SER A 55 21.15 -15.15 2.13
C SER A 55 20.52 -14.93 3.51
N TRP A 56 19.66 -15.87 3.95
CA TRP A 56 19.08 -15.84 5.29
C TRP A 56 20.16 -15.82 6.38
N ASN A 57 21.22 -16.61 6.23
CA ASN A 57 22.37 -16.61 7.16
C ASN A 57 23.12 -15.28 7.19
N GLN A 58 23.30 -14.65 6.04
CA GLN A 58 23.95 -13.33 5.96
C GLN A 58 23.11 -12.26 6.65
N VAL A 59 21.80 -12.21 6.37
CA VAL A 59 20.89 -11.27 7.01
C VAL A 59 20.81 -11.52 8.51
N ALA A 60 20.75 -12.77 8.95
CA ALA A 60 20.75 -13.10 10.39
C ALA A 60 21.98 -12.55 11.11
N ARG A 61 23.16 -12.69 10.51
CA ARG A 61 24.40 -12.13 11.07
C ARG A 61 24.34 -10.60 11.16
N ILE A 62 23.87 -9.94 10.09
CA ILE A 62 23.75 -8.48 10.06
C ILE A 62 22.76 -8.00 11.14
N VAL A 63 21.61 -8.64 11.25
CA VAL A 63 20.58 -8.34 12.27
C VAL A 63 21.13 -8.53 13.68
N ASP A 64 21.89 -9.60 13.90
CA ASP A 64 22.53 -9.85 15.20
C ASP A 64 23.59 -8.79 15.54
N GLU A 65 24.42 -8.41 14.57
CA GLU A 65 25.43 -7.36 14.74
C GLU A 65 24.78 -6.00 15.07
N ILE A 66 23.73 -5.59 14.33
CA ILE A 66 23.02 -4.33 14.58
C ILE A 66 22.35 -4.35 15.96
N GLY A 67 21.61 -5.40 16.28
CA GLY A 67 20.88 -5.49 17.55
C GLY A 67 21.81 -5.55 18.76
N ALA A 68 22.94 -6.26 18.65
CA ALA A 68 23.96 -6.30 19.69
C ALA A 68 24.72 -4.95 19.82
N GLY A 69 24.93 -4.25 18.70
CA GLY A 69 25.48 -2.90 18.68
C GLY A 69 24.60 -1.91 19.44
N LEU A 70 23.29 -1.93 19.17
CA LEU A 70 22.30 -1.15 19.92
C LEU A 70 22.36 -1.47 21.42
N ALA A 71 22.37 -2.76 21.78
CA ALA A 71 22.43 -3.19 23.18
C ALA A 71 23.74 -2.73 23.86
N SER A 72 24.87 -2.80 23.16
CA SER A 72 26.16 -2.31 23.65
C SER A 72 26.17 -0.80 23.91
N LEU A 73 25.44 -0.05 23.10
CA LEU A 73 25.25 1.40 23.26
C LEU A 73 24.13 1.77 24.25
N GLY A 74 23.60 0.79 24.99
CA GLY A 74 22.62 1.01 26.06
C GLY A 74 21.16 1.03 25.61
N PHE A 75 20.83 0.43 24.47
CA PHE A 75 19.43 0.21 24.07
C PHE A 75 18.79 -0.89 24.92
N GLU A 76 17.68 -0.55 25.57
CA GLU A 76 16.97 -1.47 26.46
C GLU A 76 15.64 -1.97 25.85
N PRO A 77 15.16 -3.17 26.24
CA PRO A 77 13.87 -3.68 25.82
C PRO A 77 12.73 -2.68 26.12
N GLY A 78 11.86 -2.49 25.14
CA GLY A 78 10.76 -1.52 25.21
C GLY A 78 11.09 -0.10 24.75
N GLU A 79 12.37 0.23 24.60
CA GLU A 79 12.76 1.51 24.00
C GLU A 79 12.45 1.57 22.51
N VAL A 80 12.33 2.80 21.99
CA VAL A 80 11.96 3.05 20.58
C VAL A 80 13.18 3.46 19.78
N ALA A 81 13.35 2.84 18.61
CA ALA A 81 14.26 3.31 17.57
C ALA A 81 13.45 3.69 16.32
N SER A 82 13.71 4.88 15.78
CA SER A 82 13.08 5.37 14.55
C SER A 82 13.93 5.07 13.32
N VAL A 83 13.27 4.85 12.17
CA VAL A 83 13.91 4.63 10.87
C VAL A 83 13.34 5.66 9.89
N LEU A 84 14.20 6.52 9.36
CA LEU A 84 13.92 7.57 8.37
C LEU A 84 14.69 7.23 7.09
N SER A 85 14.05 6.49 6.20
CA SER A 85 14.70 5.95 5.00
C SER A 85 13.67 5.51 3.97
N ASN A 86 14.07 5.50 2.71
CA ASN A 86 13.37 4.81 1.64
C ASN A 86 13.30 3.30 1.89
N THR A 87 12.55 2.60 1.04
CA THR A 87 12.40 1.15 1.12
C THR A 87 13.65 0.48 0.56
N CYS A 88 14.47 -0.06 1.46
CA CYS A 88 15.73 -0.74 1.16
C CYS A 88 15.96 -1.92 2.11
N ARG A 89 16.98 -2.71 1.84
CA ARG A 89 17.38 -3.86 2.69
C ARG A 89 17.78 -3.43 4.12
N GLU A 90 18.47 -2.31 4.25
CA GLU A 90 18.94 -1.75 5.53
C GLU A 90 17.75 -1.44 6.45
N TRP A 91 16.66 -0.93 5.88
CA TRP A 91 15.42 -0.69 6.61
C TRP A 91 14.94 -1.95 7.31
N VAL A 92 14.88 -3.07 6.58
CA VAL A 92 14.41 -4.36 7.13
C VAL A 92 15.42 -4.96 8.10
N TRP A 93 16.73 -4.80 7.86
CA TRP A 93 17.76 -5.23 8.82
C TRP A 93 17.59 -4.52 10.16
N CYS A 94 17.40 -3.19 10.14
CA CYS A 94 17.20 -2.39 11.34
C CYS A 94 15.90 -2.71 12.06
N ASP A 95 14.79 -2.89 11.32
CA ASP A 95 13.52 -3.30 11.92
C ASP A 95 13.62 -4.65 12.64
N LEU A 96 14.18 -5.65 11.98
CA LEU A 96 14.38 -6.97 12.57
C LEU A 96 15.36 -6.93 13.76
N ALA A 97 16.40 -6.09 13.70
CA ALA A 97 17.38 -5.93 14.77
C ALA A 97 16.79 -5.25 16.00
N VAL A 98 16.04 -4.16 15.82
CA VAL A 98 15.33 -3.45 16.90
C VAL A 98 14.34 -4.39 17.59
N GLN A 99 13.51 -5.10 16.84
CA GLN A 99 12.56 -6.06 17.40
C GLN A 99 13.26 -7.25 18.07
N SER A 100 14.36 -7.76 17.50
CA SER A 100 15.16 -8.84 18.12
C SER A 100 15.86 -8.38 19.40
N ALA A 101 16.23 -7.10 19.50
CA ALA A 101 16.77 -6.49 20.72
C ALA A 101 15.68 -6.23 21.79
N GLY A 102 14.43 -6.58 21.52
CA GLY A 102 13.27 -6.36 22.39
C GLY A 102 12.69 -4.96 22.32
N GLY A 103 13.09 -4.15 21.35
CA GLY A 103 12.64 -2.77 21.20
C GLY A 103 11.40 -2.62 20.32
N VAL A 104 11.01 -1.35 20.15
CA VAL A 104 9.90 -0.90 19.31
C VAL A 104 10.45 -0.15 18.11
N CYS A 105 10.08 -0.56 16.91
CA CYS A 105 10.52 0.13 15.69
C CYS A 105 9.45 1.09 15.19
N ASN A 106 9.83 2.37 15.01
CA ASN A 106 9.00 3.44 14.49
C ASN A 106 9.48 3.83 13.09
N GLY A 107 8.61 3.75 12.07
CA GLY A 107 8.91 4.16 10.71
C GLY A 107 8.52 5.62 10.45
N ILE A 108 9.42 6.39 9.84
CA ILE A 108 9.21 7.78 9.42
C ILE A 108 9.35 7.85 7.89
N TYR A 109 8.48 8.62 7.23
CA TYR A 109 8.57 8.79 5.79
C TYR A 109 9.79 9.64 5.41
N PRO A 110 10.57 9.24 4.40
CA PRO A 110 11.72 10.04 3.94
C PRO A 110 11.30 11.40 3.34
N THR A 111 10.04 11.55 2.93
CA THR A 111 9.45 12.80 2.46
C THR A 111 8.98 13.74 3.57
N ASP A 112 9.01 13.31 4.83
CA ASP A 112 8.64 14.15 5.96
C ASP A 112 9.68 15.26 6.17
N ALA A 113 9.20 16.49 6.41
CA ALA A 113 10.05 17.63 6.73
C ALA A 113 10.68 17.49 8.14
N ALA A 114 11.76 18.21 8.39
CA ALA A 114 12.48 18.18 9.68
C ALA A 114 11.57 18.40 10.90
N THR A 115 10.58 19.31 10.81
CA THR A 115 9.60 19.55 11.87
C THR A 115 8.70 18.35 12.15
N GLN A 116 8.43 17.53 11.13
CA GLN A 116 7.67 16.31 11.26
C GLN A 116 8.54 15.22 11.91
N VAL A 117 9.79 15.10 11.50
CA VAL A 117 10.79 14.20 12.13
C VAL A 117 10.93 14.51 13.62
N GLU A 118 11.04 15.81 13.98
CA GLU A 118 11.04 16.26 15.36
C GLU A 118 9.81 15.76 16.14
N TYR A 119 8.63 15.99 15.58
CA TYR A 119 7.39 15.59 16.23
C TYR A 119 7.33 14.07 16.44
N LEU A 120 7.62 13.28 15.40
CA LEU A 120 7.53 11.82 15.45
C LEU A 120 8.55 11.20 16.41
N CYS A 121 9.78 11.70 16.42
CA CYS A 121 10.83 11.24 17.35
C CYS A 121 10.52 11.65 18.81
N SER A 122 9.97 12.85 19.02
CA SER A 122 9.63 13.34 20.36
C SER A 122 8.42 12.59 20.94
N ASP A 123 7.35 12.43 20.16
CA ASP A 123 6.12 11.76 20.60
C ASP A 123 6.34 10.27 20.86
N SER A 124 7.11 9.60 20.02
CA SER A 124 7.51 8.19 20.20
C SER A 124 8.58 8.00 21.28
N ARG A 125 9.21 9.08 21.76
CA ARG A 125 10.36 9.06 22.69
C ARG A 125 11.52 8.23 22.15
N SER A 126 11.78 8.32 20.85
CA SER A 126 12.87 7.58 20.20
C SER A 126 14.23 7.92 20.83
N VAL A 127 15.02 6.89 21.08
CA VAL A 127 16.37 7.02 21.65
C VAL A 127 17.49 6.77 20.63
N TYR A 128 17.15 6.17 19.50
CA TYR A 128 18.01 5.99 18.32
C TYR A 128 17.25 6.40 17.07
N LEU A 129 17.98 6.94 16.10
CA LEU A 129 17.46 7.28 14.79
C LEU A 129 18.37 6.69 13.72
N PHE A 130 17.82 5.84 12.88
CA PHE A 130 18.46 5.36 11.66
C PHE A 130 18.06 6.27 10.50
N VAL A 131 19.02 6.71 9.70
CA VAL A 131 18.82 7.55 8.53
C VAL A 131 19.51 6.94 7.31
N GLU A 132 18.97 7.16 6.13
CA GLU A 132 19.49 6.57 4.90
C GLU A 132 20.84 7.19 4.50
N ASP A 133 20.89 8.51 4.39
CA ASP A 133 21.94 9.27 3.76
C ASP A 133 22.13 10.65 4.41
N ASP A 134 22.89 11.51 3.73
CA ASP A 134 23.14 12.90 4.13
C ASP A 134 21.88 13.77 4.11
N GLU A 135 20.98 13.58 3.13
CA GLU A 135 19.71 14.32 3.06
C GLU A 135 18.83 14.05 4.30
N GLN A 136 18.69 12.78 4.68
CA GLN A 136 17.91 12.43 5.86
C GLN A 136 18.62 12.82 7.17
N LEU A 137 19.96 12.82 7.18
CA LEU A 137 20.75 13.31 8.31
C LEU A 137 20.55 14.82 8.50
N ASP A 138 20.52 15.62 7.44
CA ASP A 138 20.32 17.07 7.49
C ASP A 138 18.98 17.43 8.16
N LYS A 139 17.91 16.68 7.89
CA LYS A 139 16.61 16.85 8.57
C LYS A 139 16.72 16.67 10.08
N TYR A 140 17.52 15.70 10.55
CA TYR A 140 17.78 15.54 11.97
C TYR A 140 18.63 16.69 12.51
N LEU A 141 19.69 17.09 11.82
CA LEU A 141 20.60 18.14 12.27
C LEU A 141 19.88 19.48 12.49
N GLU A 142 18.91 19.81 11.63
CA GLU A 142 18.09 21.01 11.77
C GLU A 142 17.31 21.04 13.11
N VAL A 143 16.91 19.87 13.62
CA VAL A 143 16.08 19.75 14.82
C VAL A 143 16.79 19.09 16.01
N ALA A 144 18.06 18.72 15.87
CA ALA A 144 18.83 17.96 16.86
C ALA A 144 18.83 18.54 18.28
N GLY A 145 18.83 19.89 18.39
CA GLY A 145 18.75 20.60 19.67
C GLY A 145 17.40 20.41 20.41
N ARG A 146 16.36 19.97 19.70
CA ARG A 146 15.01 19.73 20.24
C ARG A 146 14.73 18.24 20.47
N LEU A 147 15.71 17.36 20.14
CA LEU A 147 15.62 15.90 20.30
C LEU A 147 16.65 15.35 21.34
N PRO A 148 16.57 15.78 22.61
CA PRO A 148 17.57 15.42 23.62
C PRO A 148 17.60 13.94 23.99
N LEU A 149 16.56 13.15 23.66
CA LEU A 149 16.50 11.72 23.93
C LEU A 149 17.28 10.89 22.93
N ILE A 150 17.55 11.40 21.71
CA ILE A 150 18.34 10.69 20.70
C ILE A 150 19.80 10.58 21.16
N ARG A 151 20.21 9.37 21.50
CA ARG A 151 21.58 9.06 21.96
C ARG A 151 22.57 8.94 20.80
N ARG A 152 22.11 8.33 19.67
CA ARG A 152 22.89 8.17 18.44
C ARG A 152 21.99 8.24 17.22
N VAL A 153 22.58 8.73 16.14
CA VAL A 153 22.05 8.64 14.78
C VAL A 153 22.93 7.68 13.99
N ILE A 154 22.33 6.74 13.29
CA ILE A 154 23.02 5.70 12.52
C ILE A 154 22.71 5.95 11.05
N VAL A 155 23.74 6.22 10.25
CA VAL A 155 23.64 6.51 8.82
C VAL A 155 23.96 5.25 8.02
N TYR A 156 23.12 4.91 7.04
CA TYR A 156 23.34 3.74 6.18
C TYR A 156 24.41 4.03 5.15
N ASP A 157 24.24 5.10 4.38
CA ASP A 157 25.18 5.54 3.36
C ASP A 157 25.96 6.77 3.86
N MET A 158 27.28 6.62 3.90
CA MET A 158 28.22 7.66 4.32
C MET A 158 28.79 8.43 3.12
N GLU A 159 28.26 8.24 1.91
CA GLU A 159 28.68 9.05 0.76
C GLU A 159 28.38 10.53 1.03
N GLY A 160 29.31 11.43 0.69
CA GLY A 160 29.22 12.85 1.03
C GLY A 160 29.61 13.23 2.47
N LEU A 161 29.63 12.28 3.42
CA LEU A 161 29.88 12.54 4.85
C LEU A 161 31.31 12.27 5.33
N GLN A 162 32.29 12.08 4.44
CA GLN A 162 33.66 11.71 4.79
C GLN A 162 34.37 12.74 5.70
N SER A 163 34.01 14.01 5.61
CA SER A 163 34.55 15.08 6.45
C SER A 163 33.61 15.50 7.59
N PHE A 164 32.41 14.90 7.69
CA PHE A 164 31.47 15.19 8.74
C PHE A 164 31.87 14.54 10.08
N SER A 165 31.74 15.27 11.18
CA SER A 165 32.10 14.77 12.52
C SER A 165 31.11 15.31 13.57
N ASP A 166 30.23 14.45 14.06
CA ASP A 166 29.42 14.65 15.27
C ASP A 166 29.53 13.36 16.09
N PRO A 167 29.91 13.42 17.39
CA PRO A 167 30.06 12.23 18.20
C PRO A 167 28.80 11.40 18.38
N ARG A 168 27.63 11.95 18.07
CA ARG A 168 26.35 11.25 18.10
C ARG A 168 26.06 10.49 16.82
N VAL A 169 26.74 10.79 15.72
CA VAL A 169 26.52 10.19 14.39
C VAL A 169 27.55 9.11 14.15
N ILE A 170 27.10 7.91 13.82
CA ILE A 170 27.94 6.78 13.45
C ILE A 170 27.40 6.10 12.19
N SER A 171 28.25 5.40 11.45
CA SER A 171 27.79 4.59 10.33
C SER A 171 27.14 3.29 10.80
N LEU A 172 26.31 2.70 9.95
CA LEU A 172 25.72 1.37 10.19
C LEU A 172 26.81 0.31 10.37
N GLU A 173 27.92 0.40 9.63
CA GLU A 173 29.04 -0.54 9.77
C GLU A 173 29.75 -0.38 11.13
N GLN A 174 29.96 0.84 11.61
CA GLN A 174 30.52 1.06 12.96
C GLN A 174 29.60 0.48 14.04
N LEU A 175 28.27 0.61 13.91
CA LEU A 175 27.33 -0.03 14.83
C LEU A 175 27.46 -1.55 14.79
N ARG A 176 27.61 -2.15 13.62
CA ARG A 176 27.82 -3.59 13.43
C ARG A 176 29.13 -4.06 14.05
N GLU A 177 30.20 -3.27 13.90
CA GLU A 177 31.51 -3.58 14.56
C GLU A 177 31.39 -3.64 16.08
N ILE A 178 30.70 -2.66 16.68
CA ILE A 178 30.41 -2.65 18.12
C ILE A 178 29.62 -3.91 18.52
N GLY A 179 28.64 -4.30 17.70
CA GLY A 179 27.84 -5.51 17.94
C GLY A 179 28.66 -6.80 17.83
N ARG A 180 29.52 -6.92 16.83
CA ARG A 180 30.44 -8.08 16.68
C ARG A 180 31.27 -8.31 17.93
N GLU A 181 31.77 -7.24 18.55
CA GLU A 181 32.55 -7.37 19.80
C GLU A 181 31.69 -7.91 20.95
N LEU A 182 30.47 -7.38 21.14
CA LEU A 182 29.58 -7.87 22.20
C LEU A 182 29.18 -9.33 21.99
N LEU A 183 28.90 -9.73 20.75
CA LEU A 183 28.49 -11.10 20.42
C LEU A 183 29.55 -12.16 20.69
N LYS A 184 30.87 -11.80 20.77
CA LYS A 184 31.92 -12.73 21.19
C LYS A 184 31.71 -13.26 22.61
N SER A 185 31.17 -12.43 23.51
CA SER A 185 30.88 -12.79 24.90
C SER A 185 29.43 -13.17 25.16
N ARG A 186 28.49 -12.67 24.35
CA ARG A 186 27.03 -12.84 24.51
C ARG A 186 26.33 -13.29 23.21
N PRO A 187 26.67 -14.46 22.65
CA PRO A 187 26.17 -14.89 21.34
C PRO A 187 24.64 -15.10 21.28
N MET A 188 23.98 -15.31 22.43
CA MET A 188 22.52 -15.57 22.52
C MET A 188 21.72 -14.33 22.96
N LEU A 189 22.35 -13.16 23.09
CA LEU A 189 21.75 -11.96 23.66
C LEU A 189 20.39 -11.59 23.04
N LEU A 190 20.30 -11.61 21.71
CA LEU A 190 19.08 -11.18 21.02
C LEU A 190 17.96 -12.21 21.12
N GLN A 191 18.31 -13.51 21.15
CA GLN A 191 17.36 -14.59 21.39
C GLN A 191 16.78 -14.48 22.81
N GLU A 192 17.64 -14.21 23.81
CA GLU A 192 17.23 -13.98 25.20
C GLU A 192 16.28 -12.77 25.32
N ARG A 193 16.66 -11.63 24.70
CA ARG A 193 15.89 -10.39 24.76
C ARG A 193 14.51 -10.54 24.06
N SER A 194 14.48 -11.12 22.87
CA SER A 194 13.24 -11.30 22.14
C SER A 194 12.29 -12.30 22.82
N ALA A 195 12.83 -13.39 23.39
CA ALA A 195 12.03 -14.40 24.11
C ALA A 195 11.45 -13.87 25.43
N ALA A 196 12.07 -12.87 26.04
CA ALA A 196 11.59 -12.25 27.27
C ALA A 196 10.41 -11.28 27.07
N ARG A 197 10.11 -10.88 25.83
CA ARG A 197 9.01 -9.95 25.54
C ARG A 197 7.66 -10.67 25.50
N ASP A 198 6.63 -10.02 26.06
CA ASP A 198 5.25 -10.47 25.85
C ASP A 198 4.79 -10.11 24.43
N PRO A 199 4.28 -11.06 23.64
CA PRO A 199 3.74 -10.76 22.31
C PRO A 199 2.61 -9.72 22.29
N ALA A 200 1.95 -9.46 23.42
CA ALA A 200 0.93 -8.42 23.55
C ALA A 200 1.52 -7.00 23.69
N GLU A 201 2.82 -6.88 24.00
CA GLU A 201 3.47 -5.57 24.09
C GLU A 201 3.68 -4.94 22.72
N VAL A 202 3.82 -3.59 22.69
CA VAL A 202 4.07 -2.83 21.46
C VAL A 202 5.39 -3.27 20.83
N ALA A 203 5.35 -3.59 19.55
CA ALA A 203 6.51 -3.96 18.73
C ALA A 203 6.80 -2.93 17.64
N VAL A 204 5.76 -2.30 17.14
CA VAL A 204 5.79 -1.39 15.99
C VAL A 204 4.93 -0.17 16.28
N LEU A 205 5.45 1.00 15.93
CA LEU A 205 4.68 2.24 15.82
C LEU A 205 4.51 2.59 14.35
N VAL A 206 3.29 2.96 13.98
CA VAL A 206 2.98 3.50 12.66
C VAL A 206 2.15 4.77 12.83
N TYR A 207 2.71 5.89 12.37
CA TYR A 207 2.01 7.17 12.46
C TYR A 207 1.05 7.35 11.30
N THR A 208 -0.22 7.63 11.62
CA THR A 208 -1.27 7.89 10.64
C THR A 208 -1.58 9.37 10.57
N SER A 209 -1.59 9.94 9.37
CA SER A 209 -2.09 11.29 9.15
C SER A 209 -3.62 11.29 9.33
N GLY A 210 -4.09 11.74 10.46
CA GLY A 210 -5.51 12.07 10.61
C GLY A 210 -5.89 13.21 9.65
N THR A 211 -7.13 13.20 9.17
CA THR A 211 -7.64 14.26 8.26
C THR A 211 -7.66 15.66 8.88
N THR A 212 -7.46 15.76 10.19
CA THR A 212 -7.42 17.03 10.95
C THR A 212 -6.49 16.86 12.16
N GLY A 213 -5.29 17.42 12.10
CA GLY A 213 -4.36 17.46 13.22
C GLY A 213 -3.03 16.76 12.99
N ARG A 214 -2.23 16.63 14.05
CA ARG A 214 -0.94 15.94 14.02
C ARG A 214 -1.14 14.43 13.85
N PRO A 215 -0.21 13.71 13.19
CA PRO A 215 -0.24 12.25 13.08
C PRO A 215 -0.34 11.56 14.45
N LYS A 216 -1.05 10.44 14.48
CA LYS A 216 -1.24 9.61 15.67
C LYS A 216 -0.45 8.32 15.56
N GLY A 217 0.35 7.98 16.57
CA GLY A 217 1.13 6.74 16.61
C GLY A 217 0.26 5.54 16.98
N ALA A 218 -0.09 4.72 16.01
CA ALA A 218 -0.80 3.46 16.24
C ALA A 218 0.16 2.43 16.85
N MET A 219 -0.22 1.87 18.01
CA MET A 219 0.57 0.88 18.75
C MET A 219 0.20 -0.52 18.31
N ILE A 220 1.12 -1.19 17.61
CA ILE A 220 0.92 -2.53 17.05
C ILE A 220 1.77 -3.53 17.83
N SER A 221 1.15 -4.61 18.32
CA SER A 221 1.84 -5.70 19.03
C SER A 221 2.31 -6.82 18.08
N GLN A 222 3.21 -7.68 18.56
CA GLN A 222 3.56 -8.92 17.86
C GLN A 222 2.31 -9.79 17.65
N HIS A 223 1.40 -9.83 18.64
CA HIS A 223 0.15 -10.57 18.55
C HIS A 223 -0.73 -10.08 17.39
N ASN A 224 -0.87 -8.77 17.20
CA ASN A 224 -1.61 -8.20 16.06
C ASN A 224 -1.00 -8.65 14.72
N ILE A 225 0.33 -8.56 14.57
CA ILE A 225 1.04 -8.94 13.36
C ILE A 225 0.85 -10.42 13.04
N VAL A 226 1.10 -11.28 14.02
CA VAL A 226 0.98 -12.75 13.87
C VAL A 226 -0.45 -13.17 13.53
N SER A 227 -1.47 -12.51 14.11
CA SER A 227 -2.88 -12.79 13.78
C SER A 227 -3.19 -12.47 12.31
N VAL A 228 -2.66 -11.36 11.77
CA VAL A 228 -2.83 -11.02 10.34
C VAL A 228 -2.11 -12.03 9.46
N LEU A 229 -0.88 -12.44 9.80
CA LEU A 229 -0.16 -13.49 9.05
C LEU A 229 -0.93 -14.79 9.01
N SER A 230 -1.49 -15.24 10.14
CA SER A 230 -2.36 -16.42 10.22
C SER A 230 -3.59 -16.30 9.32
N ALA A 231 -4.27 -15.15 9.36
CA ALA A 231 -5.45 -14.90 8.54
C ALA A 231 -5.14 -14.89 7.04
N LEU A 232 -4.04 -14.28 6.64
CA LEU A 232 -3.62 -14.21 5.22
C LEU A 232 -3.16 -15.58 4.70
N SER A 233 -2.48 -16.39 5.51
CA SER A 233 -2.12 -17.76 5.14
C SER A 233 -3.36 -18.59 4.83
N ALA A 234 -4.41 -18.46 5.63
CA ALA A 234 -5.67 -19.18 5.46
C ALA A 234 -6.56 -18.66 4.31
N THR A 235 -6.30 -17.46 3.77
CA THR A 235 -7.18 -16.80 2.78
C THR A 235 -6.47 -16.40 1.49
N LEU A 236 -5.54 -15.46 1.58
CA LEU A 236 -4.81 -14.92 0.42
C LEU A 236 -3.92 -15.98 -0.22
N PHE A 237 -3.28 -16.78 0.63
CA PHE A 237 -2.29 -17.77 0.21
C PHE A 237 -2.81 -19.23 0.24
N GLU A 238 -4.10 -19.42 0.42
CA GLU A 238 -4.70 -20.77 0.33
C GLU A 238 -4.35 -21.43 -1.01
N GLY A 239 -3.70 -22.60 -0.94
CA GLY A 239 -3.26 -23.37 -2.12
C GLY A 239 -2.12 -22.72 -2.94
N VAL A 240 -1.51 -21.65 -2.45
CA VAL A 240 -0.32 -21.02 -3.07
C VAL A 240 0.94 -21.61 -2.42
N PRO A 241 1.89 -22.18 -3.17
CA PRO A 241 3.14 -22.69 -2.61
C PRO A 241 3.93 -21.61 -1.87
N ARG A 242 4.70 -22.02 -0.86
CA ARG A 242 5.69 -21.13 -0.24
C ARG A 242 6.83 -20.82 -1.21
N GLY A 243 7.52 -19.71 -0.97
CA GLY A 243 8.60 -19.22 -1.82
C GLY A 243 8.11 -18.21 -2.85
N GLY A 244 8.78 -18.19 -3.99
CA GLY A 244 8.52 -17.20 -5.04
C GLY A 244 9.24 -15.88 -4.79
N GLU A 245 9.02 -14.94 -5.67
CA GLU A 245 9.65 -13.62 -5.65
C GLU A 245 8.62 -12.53 -5.59
N ARG A 246 8.96 -11.44 -4.91
CA ARG A 246 8.21 -10.19 -4.93
C ARG A 246 9.15 -9.02 -5.18
N ILE A 247 8.59 -7.91 -5.62
CA ILE A 247 9.25 -6.62 -5.72
C ILE A 247 8.72 -5.70 -4.62
N ALA A 248 9.59 -4.94 -3.96
CA ALA A 248 9.27 -3.99 -2.90
C ALA A 248 9.72 -2.59 -3.30
N PHE A 249 8.79 -1.62 -3.26
CA PHE A 249 9.02 -0.24 -3.68
C PHE A 249 8.12 0.76 -2.94
N LEU A 250 7.09 0.29 -2.24
CA LEU A 250 6.24 1.15 -1.42
C LEU A 250 6.89 1.42 -0.06
N PRO A 251 6.55 2.52 0.63
CA PRO A 251 7.20 2.88 1.89
C PRO A 251 6.99 1.85 3.01
N LEU A 252 8.07 1.29 3.57
CA LEU A 252 8.04 0.32 4.68
C LEU A 252 7.58 0.94 6.02
N CYS A 253 7.62 2.26 6.17
CA CYS A 253 7.00 2.95 7.29
C CYS A 253 5.46 2.87 7.26
N HIS A 254 4.85 2.57 6.10
CA HIS A 254 3.42 2.31 5.98
C HIS A 254 3.10 0.85 6.30
N ILE A 255 2.05 0.61 7.10
CA ILE A 255 1.71 -0.75 7.57
C ILE A 255 1.48 -1.76 6.43
N ALA A 256 0.86 -1.34 5.32
CA ALA A 256 0.59 -2.25 4.21
C ALA A 256 1.89 -2.82 3.62
N GLU A 257 2.87 -1.96 3.30
CA GLU A 257 4.16 -2.45 2.77
C GLU A 257 4.97 -3.17 3.85
N ARG A 258 4.92 -2.71 5.11
CA ARG A 258 5.60 -3.43 6.19
C ARG A 258 5.07 -4.85 6.36
N MET A 259 3.76 -5.06 6.28
CA MET A 259 3.18 -6.40 6.29
C MET A 259 3.55 -7.19 5.04
N ILE A 260 3.31 -6.61 3.86
CA ILE A 260 3.44 -7.32 2.58
C ILE A 260 4.90 -7.37 2.12
N GLY A 261 5.72 -6.34 2.41
CA GLY A 261 7.11 -6.18 2.01
C GLY A 261 8.14 -6.78 2.94
N ALA A 262 7.81 -6.93 4.24
CA ALA A 262 8.73 -7.45 5.23
C ALA A 262 8.20 -8.72 5.91
N PHE A 263 7.00 -8.71 6.52
CA PHE A 263 6.58 -9.81 7.39
C PHE A 263 5.97 -11.00 6.63
N ILE A 264 5.16 -10.77 5.60
CA ILE A 264 4.64 -11.84 4.72
C ILE A 264 5.76 -12.59 4.01
N PRO A 265 6.81 -11.95 3.46
CA PRO A 265 7.95 -12.67 2.90
C PRO A 265 8.65 -13.60 3.90
N LEU A 266 8.76 -13.21 5.16
CA LEU A 266 9.28 -14.11 6.21
C LEU A 266 8.38 -15.34 6.38
N GLU A 267 7.04 -15.13 6.45
CA GLU A 267 6.09 -16.24 6.58
C GLU A 267 6.11 -17.14 5.34
N ARG A 268 6.14 -16.56 4.15
CA ARG A 268 6.08 -17.29 2.88
C ARG A 268 7.42 -17.83 2.41
N ALA A 269 8.54 -17.50 3.07
CA ALA A 269 9.89 -17.79 2.61
C ALA A 269 10.17 -17.25 1.20
N SER A 270 9.64 -16.07 0.89
CA SER A 270 9.74 -15.44 -0.43
C SER A 270 10.99 -14.58 -0.52
N VAL A 271 11.58 -14.47 -1.73
CA VAL A 271 12.67 -13.54 -2.01
C VAL A 271 12.10 -12.16 -2.26
N VAL A 272 12.57 -11.16 -1.52
CA VAL A 272 12.20 -9.76 -1.71
C VAL A 272 13.26 -9.06 -2.57
N ASN A 273 12.82 -8.38 -3.62
CA ASN A 273 13.69 -7.60 -4.49
C ASN A 273 13.37 -6.11 -4.28
N TYR A 274 14.28 -5.38 -3.63
CA TYR A 274 14.19 -3.94 -3.39
C TYR A 274 14.68 -3.19 -4.61
N VAL A 275 13.86 -2.31 -5.16
CA VAL A 275 14.23 -1.46 -6.30
C VAL A 275 15.28 -0.44 -5.88
N GLU A 276 16.08 0.00 -6.84
CA GLU A 276 17.07 1.05 -6.62
C GLU A 276 16.38 2.42 -6.37
N ASN A 277 15.33 2.68 -7.16
CA ASN A 277 14.54 3.90 -7.09
C ASN A 277 13.07 3.57 -7.39
N PRO A 278 12.09 4.10 -6.68
CA PRO A 278 10.67 3.90 -6.97
C PRO A 278 10.26 4.25 -8.42
N GLU A 279 10.95 5.16 -9.08
CA GLU A 279 10.69 5.51 -10.49
C GLU A 279 11.03 4.37 -11.46
N THR A 280 11.98 3.51 -11.11
CA THR A 280 12.42 2.38 -11.95
C THR A 280 11.58 1.11 -11.77
N VAL A 281 10.49 1.18 -11.01
CA VAL A 281 9.69 0.00 -10.63
C VAL A 281 9.22 -0.81 -11.84
N PHE A 282 8.82 -0.16 -12.94
CA PHE A 282 8.30 -0.87 -14.13
C PHE A 282 9.39 -1.60 -14.91
N GLU A 283 10.62 -1.08 -14.92
CA GLU A 283 11.78 -1.76 -15.48
C GLU A 283 12.15 -2.97 -14.61
N ASN A 284 12.26 -2.74 -13.31
CA ASN A 284 12.56 -3.80 -12.35
C ASN A 284 11.48 -4.88 -12.29
N LEU A 285 10.20 -4.53 -12.52
CA LEU A 285 9.10 -5.49 -12.63
C LEU A 285 9.32 -6.50 -13.76
N ARG A 286 9.83 -6.04 -14.93
CA ARG A 286 10.16 -6.89 -16.07
C ARG A 286 11.36 -7.79 -15.80
N GLU A 287 12.31 -7.35 -15.01
CA GLU A 287 13.49 -8.15 -14.63
C GLU A 287 13.14 -9.22 -13.59
N VAL A 288 12.43 -8.83 -12.53
CA VAL A 288 12.08 -9.70 -11.39
C VAL A 288 10.99 -10.70 -11.76
N ARG A 289 9.95 -10.26 -12.49
CA ARG A 289 8.78 -11.06 -12.83
C ARG A 289 8.20 -11.77 -11.59
N PRO A 290 7.64 -11.02 -10.64
CA PRO A 290 7.28 -11.53 -9.33
C PRO A 290 6.13 -12.54 -9.37
N HIS A 291 6.06 -13.40 -8.34
CA HIS A 291 4.93 -14.31 -8.11
C HIS A 291 3.86 -13.63 -7.25
N LEU A 292 4.28 -12.78 -6.32
CA LEU A 292 3.41 -11.91 -5.52
C LEU A 292 3.64 -10.46 -5.92
N PHE A 293 2.59 -9.78 -6.36
CA PHE A 293 2.62 -8.36 -6.66
C PHE A 293 1.51 -7.62 -5.91
N PHE A 294 1.93 -6.74 -5.00
CA PHE A 294 1.05 -5.79 -4.32
C PHE A 294 1.39 -4.37 -4.77
N ALA A 295 0.34 -3.63 -5.11
CA ALA A 295 0.48 -2.21 -5.42
C ALA A 295 -0.82 -1.46 -5.10
N VAL A 296 -0.69 -0.16 -4.87
CA VAL A 296 -1.85 0.75 -4.80
C VAL A 296 -2.51 0.88 -6.18
N PRO A 297 -3.80 1.24 -6.28
CA PRO A 297 -4.54 1.32 -7.54
C PRO A 297 -3.81 2.07 -8.65
N ARG A 298 -3.19 3.21 -8.32
CA ARG A 298 -2.46 4.05 -9.29
C ARG A 298 -1.36 3.29 -10.06
N VAL A 299 -0.68 2.35 -9.44
CA VAL A 299 0.33 1.52 -10.12
C VAL A 299 -0.32 0.56 -11.11
N TRP A 300 -1.46 -0.03 -10.73
CA TRP A 300 -2.25 -0.89 -11.62
C TRP A 300 -2.83 -0.11 -12.81
N GLU A 301 -3.31 1.10 -12.57
CA GLU A 301 -3.78 2.04 -13.60
C GLU A 301 -2.65 2.38 -14.59
N LYS A 302 -1.44 2.67 -14.09
CA LYS A 302 -0.28 2.95 -14.94
C LYS A 302 0.16 1.75 -15.78
N ILE A 303 0.08 0.51 -15.25
CA ILE A 303 0.33 -0.71 -16.03
C ILE A 303 -0.72 -0.87 -17.14
N TYR A 304 -1.99 -0.64 -16.85
CA TYR A 304 -3.06 -0.64 -17.85
C TYR A 304 -2.81 0.40 -18.95
N SER A 305 -2.43 1.61 -18.56
CA SER A 305 -2.07 2.71 -19.44
C SER A 305 -0.92 2.34 -20.38
N GLN A 306 0.17 1.74 -19.88
CA GLN A 306 1.29 1.28 -20.70
C GLN A 306 0.87 0.24 -21.76
N VAL A 307 -0.03 -0.69 -21.42
CA VAL A 307 -0.56 -1.66 -22.38
C VAL A 307 -1.43 -0.94 -23.43
N SER A 308 -2.21 0.05 -23.03
CA SER A 308 -3.06 0.83 -23.93
C SER A 308 -2.23 1.63 -24.95
N ILE A 309 -1.11 2.25 -24.50
CA ILE A 309 -0.16 2.93 -25.40
C ILE A 309 0.43 1.94 -26.41
N ALA A 310 0.96 0.82 -25.93
CA ALA A 310 1.55 -0.19 -26.81
C ALA A 310 0.55 -0.72 -27.86
N LEU A 311 -0.72 -0.81 -27.51
CA LEU A 311 -1.80 -1.20 -28.45
C LEU A 311 -2.13 -0.09 -29.45
N SER A 312 -2.03 1.18 -29.10
CA SER A 312 -2.25 2.28 -30.04
C SER A 312 -1.22 2.26 -31.18
N GLU A 313 0.00 1.82 -30.90
CA GLU A 313 1.09 1.67 -31.86
C GLU A 313 1.05 0.35 -32.66
N ALA A 314 0.26 -0.64 -32.20
CA ALA A 314 0.13 -1.93 -32.82
C ALA A 314 -0.59 -1.86 -34.19
N ASP A 315 -0.28 -2.79 -35.08
CA ASP A 315 -0.99 -2.92 -36.34
C ASP A 315 -2.45 -3.43 -36.17
N ARG A 316 -3.25 -3.34 -37.23
CA ARG A 316 -4.67 -3.74 -37.20
C ARG A 316 -4.87 -5.22 -36.82
N LEU A 317 -3.96 -6.12 -37.26
CA LEU A 317 -4.05 -7.54 -36.96
C LEU A 317 -3.75 -7.81 -35.48
N GLN A 318 -2.71 -7.18 -34.96
CA GLN A 318 -2.33 -7.27 -33.55
C GLN A 318 -3.45 -6.76 -32.65
N ARG A 319 -4.05 -5.61 -32.98
CA ARG A 319 -5.21 -5.07 -32.21
C ARG A 319 -6.42 -6.01 -32.25
N ALA A 320 -6.74 -6.57 -33.41
CA ALA A 320 -7.84 -7.53 -33.54
C ALA A 320 -7.57 -8.84 -32.79
N ALA A 321 -6.34 -9.36 -32.86
CA ALA A 321 -5.91 -10.56 -32.13
C ALA A 321 -5.97 -10.32 -30.60
N TYR A 322 -5.51 -9.16 -30.12
CA TYR A 322 -5.61 -8.79 -28.72
C TYR A 322 -7.06 -8.66 -28.25
N ALA A 323 -7.91 -7.96 -28.99
CA ALA A 323 -9.32 -7.81 -28.65
C ALA A 323 -10.04 -9.16 -28.52
N LEU A 324 -9.80 -10.07 -29.47
CA LEU A 324 -10.35 -11.43 -29.44
C LEU A 324 -9.81 -12.24 -28.24
N ALA A 325 -8.51 -12.18 -27.99
CA ALA A 325 -7.88 -12.89 -26.88
C ALA A 325 -8.38 -12.37 -25.53
N LEU A 326 -8.51 -11.04 -25.37
CA LEU A 326 -9.04 -10.41 -24.16
C LEU A 326 -10.52 -10.77 -23.94
N GLN A 327 -11.32 -10.84 -25.00
CA GLN A 327 -12.72 -11.28 -24.91
C GLN A 327 -12.80 -12.73 -24.38
N ILE A 328 -12.00 -13.65 -24.95
CA ILE A 328 -11.94 -15.05 -24.48
C ILE A 328 -11.48 -15.13 -23.03
N GLY A 329 -10.47 -14.34 -22.64
CA GLY A 329 -10.01 -14.23 -21.27
C GLY A 329 -11.10 -13.70 -20.33
N GLY A 330 -11.88 -12.72 -20.77
CA GLY A 330 -13.03 -12.17 -20.06
C GLY A 330 -14.14 -13.20 -19.79
N GLU A 331 -14.44 -14.09 -20.78
CA GLU A 331 -15.37 -15.20 -20.59
C GLU A 331 -14.89 -16.17 -19.49
N VAL A 332 -13.57 -16.45 -19.42
CA VAL A 332 -12.96 -17.28 -18.36
C VAL A 332 -12.98 -16.56 -17.01
N ALA A 333 -12.63 -15.26 -16.98
CA ALA A 333 -12.70 -14.44 -15.80
C ALA A 333 -14.12 -14.43 -15.21
N LYS A 334 -15.14 -14.29 -16.05
CA LYS A 334 -16.55 -14.36 -15.65
C LYS A 334 -16.89 -15.71 -14.98
N CYS A 335 -16.43 -16.83 -15.52
CA CYS A 335 -16.63 -18.12 -14.86
C CYS A 335 -15.98 -18.16 -13.45
N THR A 336 -14.78 -17.60 -13.31
CA THR A 336 -14.08 -17.50 -12.02
C THR A 336 -14.85 -16.62 -11.03
N LEU A 337 -15.36 -15.47 -11.46
CA LEU A 337 -16.19 -14.56 -10.65
C LEU A 337 -17.49 -15.23 -10.18
N GLU A 338 -18.10 -16.05 -11.04
CA GLU A 338 -19.32 -16.79 -10.73
C GLU A 338 -19.06 -18.15 -10.02
N ASN A 339 -17.83 -18.41 -9.60
CA ASN A 339 -17.38 -19.67 -8.97
C ASN A 339 -17.75 -20.91 -9.80
N ARG A 340 -17.66 -20.81 -11.14
CA ARG A 340 -17.95 -21.89 -12.09
C ARG A 340 -16.69 -22.32 -12.84
N GLU A 341 -16.63 -23.59 -13.23
CA GLU A 341 -15.57 -24.06 -14.15
C GLU A 341 -15.88 -23.67 -15.60
N PRO A 342 -14.90 -23.13 -16.34
CA PRO A 342 -15.07 -22.86 -17.76
C PRO A 342 -15.37 -24.17 -18.54
N PRO A 343 -16.31 -24.15 -19.49
CA PRO A 343 -16.57 -25.28 -20.38
C PRO A 343 -15.32 -25.71 -21.17
N PHE A 344 -15.23 -26.99 -21.53
CA PHE A 344 -14.05 -27.55 -22.22
C PHE A 344 -13.64 -26.75 -23.47
N GLY A 345 -14.59 -26.40 -24.34
CA GLY A 345 -14.33 -25.60 -25.52
C GLY A 345 -13.75 -24.21 -25.23
N LEU A 346 -14.20 -23.57 -24.13
CA LEU A 346 -13.66 -22.29 -23.67
C LEU A 346 -12.23 -22.47 -23.11
N LYS A 347 -11.97 -23.55 -22.35
CA LYS A 347 -10.61 -23.87 -21.86
C LYS A 347 -9.62 -24.00 -23.02
N LEU A 348 -10.00 -24.69 -24.10
CA LEU A 348 -9.14 -24.87 -25.29
C LEU A 348 -8.89 -23.53 -26.02
N ARG A 349 -9.94 -22.74 -26.27
CA ARG A 349 -9.82 -21.40 -26.89
C ARG A 349 -8.94 -20.49 -26.05
N HIS A 350 -9.12 -20.51 -24.72
CA HIS A 350 -8.32 -19.73 -23.79
C HIS A 350 -6.85 -20.16 -23.78
N GLN A 351 -6.56 -21.45 -23.83
CA GLN A 351 -5.18 -21.93 -23.91
C GLN A 351 -4.47 -21.43 -25.16
N LEU A 352 -5.18 -21.37 -26.29
CA LEU A 352 -4.65 -20.79 -27.53
C LEU A 352 -4.45 -19.29 -27.44
N ALA A 353 -5.46 -18.56 -26.94
CA ALA A 353 -5.39 -17.11 -26.72
C ALA A 353 -4.24 -16.72 -25.77
N ARG A 354 -4.04 -17.48 -24.69
CA ARG A 354 -2.89 -17.30 -23.79
C ARG A 354 -1.57 -17.43 -24.52
N ARG A 355 -1.33 -18.55 -25.20
CA ARG A 355 -0.03 -18.85 -25.87
C ARG A 355 0.31 -17.83 -26.94
N LEU A 356 -0.68 -17.38 -27.71
CA LEU A 356 -0.45 -16.51 -28.87
C LEU A 356 -0.41 -15.03 -28.49
N VAL A 357 -1.17 -14.60 -27.46
CA VAL A 357 -1.36 -13.17 -27.15
C VAL A 357 -1.18 -12.86 -25.68
N LEU A 358 -2.03 -13.40 -24.77
CA LEU A 358 -2.12 -12.90 -23.39
C LEU A 358 -0.83 -13.10 -22.60
N ASP A 359 -0.14 -14.25 -22.76
CA ASP A 359 1.13 -14.50 -22.07
C ASP A 359 2.26 -13.59 -22.59
N ASN A 360 2.19 -13.14 -23.86
CA ASN A 360 3.14 -12.16 -24.40
C ASN A 360 2.91 -10.77 -23.78
N VAL A 361 1.65 -10.35 -23.67
CA VAL A 361 1.30 -9.08 -22.99
C VAL A 361 1.75 -9.12 -21.52
N LYS A 362 1.49 -10.21 -20.80
CA LYS A 362 1.96 -10.36 -19.41
C LYS A 362 3.49 -10.30 -19.28
N ARG A 363 4.24 -10.90 -20.22
CA ARG A 363 5.71 -10.81 -20.23
C ARG A 363 6.19 -9.39 -20.49
N MET A 364 5.54 -8.69 -21.42
CA MET A 364 5.87 -7.30 -21.73
C MET A 364 5.80 -6.40 -20.49
N ILE A 365 4.82 -6.64 -19.62
CA ILE A 365 4.65 -5.89 -18.36
C ILE A 365 5.32 -6.56 -17.13
N GLY A 366 6.03 -7.70 -17.32
CA GLY A 366 6.71 -8.38 -16.23
C GLY A 366 5.82 -9.17 -15.26
N MET A 367 4.57 -9.50 -15.66
CA MET A 367 3.57 -10.12 -14.77
C MET A 367 3.16 -11.54 -15.16
N ASP A 368 3.92 -12.20 -15.99
CA ASP A 368 3.57 -13.54 -16.49
C ASP A 368 3.70 -14.66 -15.44
N ARG A 369 4.40 -14.40 -14.33
CA ARG A 369 4.55 -15.32 -13.19
C ARG A 369 3.64 -15.00 -12.00
N VAL A 370 2.83 -13.93 -12.07
CA VAL A 370 2.00 -13.50 -10.93
C VAL A 370 0.93 -14.55 -10.61
N GLU A 371 1.05 -15.13 -9.44
CA GLU A 371 0.08 -16.06 -8.82
C GLU A 371 -0.85 -15.37 -7.84
N VAL A 372 -0.37 -14.29 -7.20
CA VAL A 372 -1.12 -13.46 -6.28
C VAL A 372 -0.93 -11.99 -6.67
N GLY A 373 -1.95 -11.41 -7.28
CA GLY A 373 -2.07 -9.97 -7.48
C GLY A 373 -2.96 -9.38 -6.40
N MET A 374 -2.52 -8.29 -5.76
CA MET A 374 -3.27 -7.65 -4.70
C MET A 374 -3.22 -6.13 -4.83
N THR A 375 -4.36 -5.49 -4.64
CA THR A 375 -4.50 -4.04 -4.52
C THR A 375 -5.20 -3.67 -3.23
N GLY A 376 -4.96 -2.49 -2.73
CA GLY A 376 -5.59 -1.97 -1.51
C GLY A 376 -5.15 -0.57 -1.18
N ALA A 377 -5.47 -0.12 0.02
CA ALA A 377 -5.17 1.21 0.56
C ALA A 377 -5.93 2.38 -0.10
N ALA A 378 -6.52 2.19 -1.28
CA ALA A 378 -7.42 3.13 -1.94
C ALA A 378 -8.43 2.35 -2.81
N PRO A 379 -9.59 2.94 -3.17
CA PRO A 379 -10.54 2.31 -4.08
C PRO A 379 -9.94 2.10 -5.47
N ILE A 380 -10.37 1.02 -6.14
CA ILE A 380 -9.97 0.67 -7.51
C ILE A 380 -11.21 0.45 -8.39
N SER A 381 -11.13 0.80 -9.67
CA SER A 381 -12.20 0.52 -10.61
C SER A 381 -12.45 -0.99 -10.75
N PRO A 382 -13.71 -1.47 -10.59
CA PRO A 382 -14.05 -2.86 -10.82
C PRO A 382 -13.75 -3.33 -12.26
N GLU A 383 -13.79 -2.42 -13.24
CA GLU A 383 -13.47 -2.72 -14.64
C GLU A 383 -11.99 -3.01 -14.82
N LEU A 384 -11.12 -2.29 -14.10
CA LEU A 384 -9.68 -2.54 -14.11
C LEU A 384 -9.36 -3.93 -13.54
N ILE A 385 -10.02 -4.34 -12.46
CA ILE A 385 -9.88 -5.70 -11.91
C ILE A 385 -10.29 -6.74 -12.96
N ARG A 386 -11.44 -6.55 -13.62
CA ARG A 386 -11.92 -7.47 -14.68
C ARG A 386 -10.94 -7.56 -15.84
N TRP A 387 -10.35 -6.44 -16.22
CA TRP A 387 -9.36 -6.40 -17.30
C TRP A 387 -8.10 -7.22 -16.95
N PHE A 388 -7.54 -7.05 -15.75
CA PHE A 388 -6.39 -7.86 -15.30
C PHE A 388 -6.75 -9.33 -15.20
N MET A 389 -7.93 -9.67 -14.72
CA MET A 389 -8.41 -11.05 -14.69
C MET A 389 -8.57 -11.63 -16.09
N ALA A 390 -9.01 -10.84 -17.09
CA ALA A 390 -9.11 -11.26 -18.48
C ALA A 390 -7.72 -11.52 -19.10
N LEU A 391 -6.69 -10.77 -18.69
CA LEU A 391 -5.29 -11.08 -19.04
C LEU A 391 -4.79 -12.37 -18.36
N GLY A 392 -5.49 -12.88 -17.35
CA GLY A 392 -5.09 -14.02 -16.53
C GLY A 392 -4.19 -13.66 -15.35
N ILE A 393 -4.24 -12.41 -14.89
CA ILE A 393 -3.60 -11.93 -13.67
C ILE A 393 -4.67 -11.91 -12.56
N PRO A 394 -4.53 -12.71 -11.47
CA PRO A 394 -5.56 -12.85 -10.43
C PRO A 394 -5.51 -11.66 -9.46
N LEU A 395 -5.92 -10.48 -9.94
CA LEU A 395 -5.95 -9.26 -9.13
C LEU A 395 -7.11 -9.31 -8.13
N ARG A 396 -6.79 -9.19 -6.85
CA ARG A 396 -7.73 -9.19 -5.74
C ARG A 396 -7.66 -7.90 -4.95
N GLU A 397 -8.81 -7.42 -4.51
CA GLU A 397 -8.90 -6.26 -3.65
C GLU A 397 -8.90 -6.70 -2.18
N GLY A 398 -8.10 -6.03 -1.36
CA GLY A 398 -8.07 -6.17 0.08
C GLY A 398 -8.31 -4.81 0.75
N TRP A 399 -8.94 -4.85 1.92
CA TRP A 399 -9.14 -3.67 2.74
C TRP A 399 -8.55 -3.87 4.12
N GLY A 400 -7.97 -2.81 4.62
CA GLY A 400 -7.42 -2.70 5.95
C GLY A 400 -6.92 -1.28 6.17
N MET A 401 -6.61 -0.97 7.40
CA MET A 401 -6.08 0.32 7.83
C MET A 401 -4.96 0.09 8.83
N THR A 402 -4.26 1.11 9.23
CA THR A 402 -3.19 0.97 10.24
C THR A 402 -3.74 0.39 11.53
N GLU A 403 -4.93 0.81 11.90
CA GLU A 403 -5.65 0.38 13.10
C GLU A 403 -6.10 -1.09 13.06
N THR A 404 -6.03 -1.74 11.90
CA THR A 404 -6.25 -3.19 11.73
C THR A 404 -4.97 -3.94 11.37
N CYS A 405 -3.80 -3.37 11.66
CA CYS A 405 -2.49 -3.93 11.30
C CYS A 405 -2.38 -4.28 9.79
N GLY A 406 -3.02 -3.46 8.92
CA GLY A 406 -3.04 -3.64 7.47
C GLY A 406 -3.97 -4.76 6.97
N GLY A 407 -4.60 -5.55 7.84
CA GLY A 407 -5.46 -6.67 7.46
C GLY A 407 -6.88 -6.50 8.01
N GLY A 408 -7.89 -6.63 7.16
CA GLY A 408 -9.31 -6.61 7.53
C GLY A 408 -10.08 -7.61 6.67
N THR A 409 -10.24 -7.30 5.42
CA THR A 409 -10.92 -8.19 4.47
C THR A 409 -10.04 -8.49 3.27
N ILE A 410 -10.38 -9.55 2.57
CA ILE A 410 -9.85 -9.87 1.26
C ILE A 410 -10.91 -10.55 0.40
N THR A 411 -10.89 -10.24 -0.91
CA THR A 411 -11.73 -10.95 -1.85
C THR A 411 -11.22 -12.39 -2.06
N PRO A 412 -12.10 -13.39 -2.07
CA PRO A 412 -11.70 -14.79 -2.27
C PRO A 412 -11.15 -15.01 -3.69
N ARG A 413 -10.41 -16.10 -3.90
CA ARG A 413 -9.85 -16.44 -5.21
C ARG A 413 -10.92 -16.78 -6.26
N ARG A 414 -12.05 -17.36 -5.83
CA ARG A 414 -13.23 -17.68 -6.66
C ARG A 414 -14.47 -17.08 -6.04
N GLY A 415 -15.43 -16.73 -6.88
CA GLY A 415 -16.64 -16.04 -6.43
C GLY A 415 -16.39 -14.61 -5.98
N MET A 416 -15.25 -14.03 -6.35
CA MET A 416 -14.90 -12.65 -6.05
C MET A 416 -15.93 -11.70 -6.66
N ARG A 417 -16.21 -10.60 -5.96
CA ARG A 417 -17.11 -9.52 -6.43
C ARG A 417 -16.30 -8.23 -6.60
N PRO A 418 -15.82 -7.90 -7.81
CA PRO A 418 -15.15 -6.64 -8.07
C PRO A 418 -16.00 -5.44 -7.62
N GLY A 419 -15.38 -4.50 -6.90
CA GLY A 419 -16.05 -3.39 -6.22
C GLY A 419 -16.47 -3.68 -4.78
N SER A 420 -16.30 -4.94 -4.30
CA SER A 420 -16.38 -5.24 -2.88
C SER A 420 -14.98 -5.30 -2.29
N ILE A 421 -14.83 -4.90 -1.03
CA ILE A 421 -13.60 -5.10 -0.27
C ILE A 421 -13.43 -6.55 0.22
N GLY A 422 -14.36 -7.44 -0.09
CA GLY A 422 -14.31 -8.86 0.29
C GLY A 422 -15.08 -9.18 1.56
N ARG A 423 -14.62 -10.23 2.24
CA ARG A 423 -15.21 -10.78 3.47
C ARG A 423 -14.22 -10.70 4.63
N PRO A 424 -14.70 -10.68 5.89
CA PRO A 424 -13.81 -10.73 7.05
C PRO A 424 -12.87 -11.93 6.97
N GLY A 425 -11.62 -11.74 7.36
CA GLY A 425 -10.68 -12.83 7.57
C GLY A 425 -11.04 -13.68 8.79
N PRO A 426 -10.38 -14.84 8.98
CA PRO A 426 -10.60 -15.69 10.16
C PRO A 426 -10.24 -14.94 11.45
N GLY A 427 -11.06 -15.14 12.49
CA GLY A 427 -10.93 -14.45 13.78
C GLY A 427 -11.46 -13.02 13.79
N LEU A 428 -11.95 -12.51 12.65
CA LEU A 428 -12.50 -11.17 12.53
C LEU A 428 -14.02 -11.16 12.53
N GLN A 429 -14.58 -10.14 13.14
CA GLN A 429 -15.99 -9.82 13.13
C GLN A 429 -16.21 -8.45 12.54
N MET A 430 -17.18 -8.34 11.64
CA MET A 430 -17.53 -7.07 11.01
C MET A 430 -19.05 -6.88 11.00
N ARG A 431 -19.49 -5.63 11.10
CA ARG A 431 -20.91 -5.26 10.95
C ARG A 431 -21.04 -3.83 10.40
N ILE A 432 -22.23 -3.49 9.97
CA ILE A 432 -22.62 -2.11 9.63
C ILE A 432 -23.34 -1.51 10.83
N ALA A 433 -22.89 -0.36 11.29
CA ALA A 433 -23.53 0.36 12.39
C ALA A 433 -24.89 0.91 11.95
N GLU A 434 -25.89 0.82 12.83
CA GLU A 434 -27.20 1.42 12.61
C GLU A 434 -27.10 2.94 12.56
N GLY A 435 -27.84 3.58 11.69
CA GLY A 435 -27.94 5.03 11.54
C GLY A 435 -26.77 5.69 10.82
N THR A 436 -25.51 5.34 11.15
CA THR A 436 -24.32 5.93 10.49
C THR A 436 -23.87 5.16 9.26
N HIS A 437 -24.25 3.90 9.12
CA HIS A 437 -23.79 2.96 8.10
C HIS A 437 -22.26 2.76 8.11
N GLU A 438 -21.61 3.08 9.23
CA GLU A 438 -20.18 2.88 9.41
C GLU A 438 -19.85 1.38 9.47
N ILE A 439 -18.75 1.00 8.82
CA ILE A 439 -18.18 -0.34 8.94
C ILE A 439 -17.46 -0.43 10.28
N LEU A 440 -17.88 -1.36 11.14
CA LEU A 440 -17.22 -1.67 12.40
C LEU A 440 -16.47 -3.00 12.29
N LEU A 441 -15.28 -3.08 12.87
CA LEU A 441 -14.46 -4.29 12.90
C LEU A 441 -14.01 -4.61 14.32
N ARG A 442 -14.00 -5.88 14.68
CA ARG A 442 -13.45 -6.40 15.93
C ARG A 442 -12.64 -7.67 15.67
N GLY A 443 -11.46 -7.75 16.28
CA GLY A 443 -10.61 -8.93 16.14
C GLY A 443 -9.20 -8.76 16.72
N PRO A 444 -8.38 -9.81 16.70
CA PRO A 444 -7.03 -9.79 17.27
C PRO A 444 -6.04 -8.91 16.50
N ASN A 445 -6.40 -8.46 15.30
CA ASN A 445 -5.63 -7.56 14.46
C ASN A 445 -5.83 -6.07 14.80
N VAL A 446 -6.81 -5.73 15.65
CA VAL A 446 -7.05 -4.34 16.09
C VAL A 446 -5.92 -3.89 17.00
N ILE A 447 -5.37 -2.71 16.74
CA ILE A 447 -4.26 -2.12 17.50
C ILE A 447 -4.57 -2.00 19.00
N ILE A 448 -3.53 -1.90 19.82
CA ILE A 448 -3.67 -1.64 21.26
C ILE A 448 -4.34 -0.27 21.51
N GLY A 449 -4.02 0.71 20.67
CA GLY A 449 -4.51 2.08 20.75
C GLY A 449 -3.53 3.08 20.12
N TYR A 450 -3.75 4.35 20.40
CA TYR A 450 -2.85 5.43 19.97
C TYR A 450 -1.93 5.87 21.10
N LEU A 451 -0.64 5.93 20.81
CA LEU A 451 0.40 6.35 21.75
C LEU A 451 0.07 7.75 22.32
N ASN A 452 0.18 7.90 23.63
CA ASN A 452 -0.07 9.16 24.37
C ASN A 452 -1.47 9.77 24.18
N LEU A 453 -2.42 9.06 23.53
CA LEU A 453 -3.74 9.58 23.18
C LEU A 453 -4.89 8.65 23.64
N PRO A 454 -5.08 8.45 24.96
CA PRO A 454 -6.10 7.52 25.48
C PRO A 454 -7.53 7.91 25.10
N GLN A 455 -7.83 9.21 25.00
CA GLN A 455 -9.15 9.67 24.56
C GLN A 455 -9.41 9.34 23.09
N LYS A 456 -8.39 9.53 22.22
CA LYS A 456 -8.51 9.14 20.79
C LYS A 456 -8.59 7.63 20.60
N THR A 457 -7.98 6.88 21.49
CA THR A 457 -8.13 5.42 21.53
C THR A 457 -9.58 5.05 21.86
N ALA A 458 -10.17 5.63 22.91
CA ALA A 458 -11.56 5.38 23.29
C ALA A 458 -12.59 5.87 22.25
N GLU A 459 -12.27 6.92 21.47
CA GLU A 459 -13.09 7.35 20.34
C GLU A 459 -13.03 6.37 19.16
N ALA A 460 -11.89 5.69 18.97
CA ALA A 460 -11.68 4.77 17.86
C ALA A 460 -12.07 3.33 18.18
N ILE A 461 -11.88 2.89 19.41
CA ILE A 461 -12.18 1.53 19.87
C ILE A 461 -13.13 1.65 21.07
N ASP A 462 -14.38 1.17 20.88
CA ASP A 462 -15.40 1.26 21.92
C ASP A 462 -15.18 0.23 23.06
N ALA A 463 -16.00 0.30 24.10
CA ALA A 463 -15.90 -0.55 25.28
C ALA A 463 -16.13 -2.05 24.98
N ASP A 464 -16.81 -2.37 23.87
CA ASP A 464 -17.06 -3.73 23.40
C ASP A 464 -15.96 -4.25 22.46
N GLY A 465 -14.91 -3.44 22.21
CA GLY A 465 -13.78 -3.73 21.36
C GLY A 465 -14.03 -3.56 19.87
N TRP A 466 -15.09 -2.85 19.47
CA TRP A 466 -15.33 -2.52 18.08
C TRP A 466 -14.50 -1.29 17.66
N LEU A 467 -13.74 -1.46 16.59
CA LEU A 467 -13.04 -0.37 15.93
C LEU A 467 -14.02 0.37 15.01
N HIS A 468 -14.11 1.68 15.22
CA HIS A 468 -14.79 2.64 14.36
C HIS A 468 -13.86 3.03 13.21
N THR A 469 -14.14 2.52 12.01
CA THR A 469 -13.20 2.65 10.88
C THR A 469 -13.28 4.00 10.18
N GLY A 470 -14.38 4.72 10.33
CA GLY A 470 -14.69 5.94 9.59
C GLY A 470 -15.05 5.69 8.11
N ASP A 471 -15.08 4.44 7.67
CA ASP A 471 -15.53 4.04 6.34
C ASP A 471 -17.02 3.68 6.40
N VAL A 472 -17.82 4.28 5.51
CA VAL A 472 -19.24 4.02 5.38
C VAL A 472 -19.47 2.96 4.30
N GLY A 473 -20.38 2.02 4.55
CA GLY A 473 -20.58 0.94 3.61
C GLY A 473 -21.84 0.13 3.83
N ARG A 474 -21.90 -0.98 3.13
CA ARG A 474 -22.97 -1.96 3.22
C ARG A 474 -22.43 -3.38 3.16
N VAL A 475 -23.20 -4.33 3.60
CA VAL A 475 -22.95 -5.77 3.43
C VAL A 475 -24.08 -6.42 2.64
N ASP A 476 -23.74 -7.34 1.74
CA ASP A 476 -24.74 -8.11 1.02
C ASP A 476 -25.14 -9.41 1.74
N ASP A 477 -26.12 -10.13 1.19
CA ASP A 477 -26.62 -11.38 1.76
C ASP A 477 -25.58 -12.50 1.84
N ASP A 478 -24.52 -12.42 1.00
CA ASP A 478 -23.43 -13.38 0.97
C ASP A 478 -22.21 -12.94 1.82
N GLY A 479 -22.34 -11.81 2.55
CA GLY A 479 -21.35 -11.32 3.50
C GLY A 479 -20.18 -10.57 2.87
N TYR A 480 -20.32 -10.07 1.63
CA TYR A 480 -19.34 -9.16 1.04
C TYR A 480 -19.62 -7.74 1.51
N PHE A 481 -18.56 -7.07 1.96
CA PHE A 481 -18.61 -5.67 2.34
C PHE A 481 -18.25 -4.78 1.15
N TYR A 482 -18.91 -3.64 1.07
CA TYR A 482 -18.69 -2.60 0.06
C TYR A 482 -18.49 -1.29 0.78
N ILE A 483 -17.39 -0.60 0.51
CA ILE A 483 -17.22 0.79 0.94
C ILE A 483 -17.98 1.66 -0.05
N THR A 484 -18.85 2.52 0.45
CA THR A 484 -19.46 3.56 -0.36
C THR A 484 -18.58 4.79 -0.38
N ASP A 485 -18.16 5.29 0.79
CA ASP A 485 -17.18 6.36 0.90
C ASP A 485 -16.60 6.47 2.32
N ARG A 486 -15.69 7.41 2.52
CA ARG A 486 -15.30 7.89 3.84
C ARG A 486 -16.41 8.77 4.41
N MET A 487 -16.76 8.61 5.67
CA MET A 487 -17.79 9.42 6.34
C MET A 487 -17.54 10.94 6.21
N LYS A 488 -16.28 11.36 6.13
CA LYS A 488 -15.85 12.75 6.02
C LYS A 488 -15.83 13.29 4.58
N ASP A 489 -15.86 12.42 3.59
CA ASP A 489 -15.72 12.75 2.17
C ASP A 489 -17.06 12.69 1.41
N ILE A 490 -18.13 12.19 2.05
CA ILE A 490 -19.47 12.19 1.49
C ILE A 490 -19.90 13.63 1.21
N ILE A 491 -20.29 13.88 -0.03
CA ILE A 491 -20.81 15.18 -0.49
C ILE A 491 -22.30 15.25 -0.19
N ILE A 492 -22.73 16.29 0.52
CA ILE A 492 -24.13 16.62 0.71
C ILE A 492 -24.45 17.84 -0.14
N THR A 493 -25.09 17.65 -1.28
CA THR A 493 -25.42 18.75 -2.18
C THR A 493 -26.40 19.75 -1.53
N ALA A 494 -26.52 20.96 -2.09
CA ALA A 494 -27.49 21.96 -1.62
C ALA A 494 -28.93 21.44 -1.64
N GLY A 495 -29.24 20.45 -2.48
CA GLY A 495 -30.55 19.75 -2.51
C GLY A 495 -30.69 18.64 -1.46
N GLY A 496 -29.73 18.44 -0.56
CA GLY A 496 -29.77 17.43 0.50
C GLY A 496 -29.50 16.00 0.01
N LYS A 497 -28.99 15.80 -1.21
CA LYS A 497 -28.63 14.48 -1.73
C LYS A 497 -27.21 14.11 -1.28
N ASN A 498 -27.06 12.94 -0.66
CA ASN A 498 -25.76 12.33 -0.38
C ASN A 498 -25.20 11.74 -1.67
N ILE A 499 -23.97 12.09 -1.99
CA ILE A 499 -23.24 11.61 -3.18
C ILE A 499 -21.90 11.06 -2.73
N THR A 500 -21.52 9.95 -3.32
CA THR A 500 -20.26 9.26 -3.13
C THR A 500 -19.25 9.71 -4.20
N PRO A 501 -18.35 10.67 -3.92
CA PRO A 501 -17.43 11.18 -4.92
C PRO A 501 -16.48 10.09 -5.44
N SER A 502 -16.06 9.16 -4.59
CA SER A 502 -15.10 8.11 -4.94
C SER A 502 -15.57 7.22 -6.10
N GLU A 503 -16.89 6.94 -6.22
CA GLU A 503 -17.42 6.13 -7.32
C GLU A 503 -17.22 6.83 -8.66
N ILE A 504 -17.52 8.12 -8.72
CA ILE A 504 -17.39 8.95 -9.92
C ILE A 504 -15.92 9.13 -10.30
N GLU A 505 -15.07 9.40 -9.29
CA GLU A 505 -13.63 9.58 -9.46
C GLU A 505 -12.95 8.30 -10.00
N ASN A 506 -13.34 7.13 -9.48
CA ASN A 506 -12.79 5.85 -9.95
C ASN A 506 -13.22 5.52 -11.39
N GLU A 507 -14.43 5.89 -11.77
CA GLU A 507 -14.87 5.74 -13.16
C GLU A 507 -14.13 6.66 -14.13
N LEU A 508 -13.77 7.89 -13.69
CA LEU A 508 -12.92 8.78 -14.47
C LEU A 508 -11.49 8.24 -14.60
N LYS A 509 -10.91 7.76 -13.50
CA LYS A 509 -9.55 7.20 -13.46
C LYS A 509 -9.39 5.89 -14.26
N PHE A 510 -10.47 5.24 -14.62
CA PHE A 510 -10.41 4.12 -15.56
C PHE A 510 -10.07 4.57 -17.00
N SER A 511 -10.20 5.85 -17.32
CA SER A 511 -9.72 6.39 -18.59
C SER A 511 -8.18 6.41 -18.63
N PRO A 512 -7.54 5.96 -19.72
CA PRO A 512 -6.09 6.06 -19.86
C PRO A 512 -5.57 7.51 -19.88
N TYR A 513 -6.46 8.48 -20.08
CA TYR A 513 -6.13 9.91 -20.17
C TYR A 513 -6.24 10.66 -18.83
N VAL A 514 -6.72 10.00 -17.77
CA VAL A 514 -6.95 10.62 -16.45
C VAL A 514 -6.10 9.94 -15.39
N THR A 515 -5.20 10.70 -14.78
CA THR A 515 -4.38 10.20 -13.66
C THR A 515 -5.12 10.33 -12.33
N ASP A 516 -5.83 11.46 -12.12
CA ASP A 516 -6.58 11.68 -10.89
C ASP A 516 -7.77 12.61 -11.12
N ALA A 517 -8.76 12.52 -10.24
CA ALA A 517 -9.97 13.32 -10.30
C ALA A 517 -10.45 13.68 -8.89
N VAL A 518 -10.93 14.90 -8.69
CA VAL A 518 -11.47 15.39 -7.43
C VAL A 518 -12.85 15.98 -7.68
N VAL A 519 -13.89 15.25 -7.28
CA VAL A 519 -15.28 15.69 -7.38
C VAL A 519 -15.60 16.66 -6.26
N ILE A 520 -16.15 17.83 -6.62
CA ILE A 520 -16.53 18.91 -5.73
C ILE A 520 -18.04 19.12 -5.82
N GLY A 521 -18.72 19.29 -4.68
CA GLY A 521 -20.18 19.49 -4.70
C GLY A 521 -20.82 19.67 -3.33
N ASP A 522 -20.02 19.66 -2.24
CA ASP A 522 -20.58 19.82 -0.88
C ASP A 522 -21.25 21.20 -0.74
N ARG A 523 -22.53 21.18 -0.35
CA ARG A 523 -23.39 22.39 -0.26
C ARG A 523 -23.51 23.18 -1.57
N ARG A 524 -23.21 22.57 -2.72
CA ARG A 524 -23.29 23.18 -4.05
C ARG A 524 -24.50 22.66 -4.84
N PRO A 525 -24.96 23.43 -5.87
CA PRO A 525 -26.16 23.06 -6.64
C PRO A 525 -25.94 21.87 -7.59
N TYR A 526 -24.69 21.58 -7.97
CA TYR A 526 -24.32 20.48 -8.85
C TYR A 526 -22.86 20.08 -8.62
N LEU A 527 -22.44 18.96 -9.21
CA LEU A 527 -21.08 18.49 -9.14
C LEU A 527 -20.19 19.12 -10.22
N VAL A 528 -18.98 19.47 -9.82
CA VAL A 528 -17.87 19.81 -10.72
C VAL A 528 -16.69 18.92 -10.40
N VAL A 529 -15.69 18.83 -11.29
CA VAL A 529 -14.52 18.00 -11.07
C VAL A 529 -13.24 18.72 -11.49
N LEU A 530 -12.20 18.58 -10.67
CA LEU A 530 -10.82 18.88 -11.02
C LEU A 530 -10.20 17.60 -11.57
N ILE A 531 -9.57 17.65 -12.75
CA ILE A 531 -8.98 16.47 -13.41
C ILE A 531 -7.50 16.72 -13.64
N MET A 532 -6.67 15.77 -13.22
CA MET A 532 -5.26 15.66 -13.60
C MET A 532 -5.14 14.68 -14.75
N ILE A 533 -4.68 15.14 -15.90
CA ILE A 533 -4.49 14.30 -17.07
C ILE A 533 -3.24 13.42 -16.94
N ASP A 534 -3.27 12.25 -17.57
CA ASP A 534 -2.07 11.43 -17.75
C ASP A 534 -1.21 12.03 -18.85
N GLN A 535 -0.05 12.57 -18.47
CA GLN A 535 0.80 13.31 -19.38
C GLN A 535 1.23 12.46 -20.57
N GLU A 536 1.72 11.25 -20.34
CA GLU A 536 2.28 10.37 -21.38
C GLU A 536 1.22 10.01 -22.43
N ASN A 537 0.02 9.63 -21.99
CA ASN A 537 -1.07 9.27 -22.91
C ASN A 537 -1.65 10.47 -23.65
N VAL A 538 -1.78 11.62 -22.98
CA VAL A 538 -2.34 12.82 -23.60
C VAL A 538 -1.32 13.47 -24.54
N GLU A 539 -0.02 13.43 -24.23
CA GLU A 539 1.04 13.83 -25.17
C GLU A 539 1.03 12.94 -26.41
N LYS A 540 0.91 11.62 -26.24
CA LYS A 540 0.77 10.71 -27.37
C LYS A 540 -0.47 10.99 -28.21
N TYR A 541 -1.63 11.21 -27.56
CA TYR A 541 -2.84 11.63 -28.25
C TYR A 541 -2.63 12.93 -29.05
N ALA A 542 -2.00 13.92 -28.43
CA ALA A 542 -1.72 15.21 -29.07
C ALA A 542 -0.80 15.05 -30.29
N GLN A 543 0.25 14.22 -30.19
CA GLN A 543 1.15 13.91 -31.32
C GLN A 543 0.40 13.21 -32.45
N ASP A 544 -0.43 12.20 -32.15
CA ASP A 544 -1.19 11.44 -33.14
C ASP A 544 -2.27 12.27 -33.86
N HIS A 545 -2.65 13.43 -33.28
CA HIS A 545 -3.68 14.33 -33.83
C HIS A 545 -3.13 15.70 -34.24
N ASP A 546 -1.78 15.84 -34.35
CA ASP A 546 -1.11 17.08 -34.71
C ASP A 546 -1.50 18.29 -33.82
N VAL A 547 -1.78 18.08 -32.54
CA VAL A 547 -2.10 19.13 -31.57
C VAL A 547 -0.80 19.75 -31.05
N PRO A 548 -0.57 21.05 -31.23
CA PRO A 548 0.66 21.69 -30.75
C PRO A 548 0.63 21.90 -29.24
N PHE A 549 1.71 21.53 -28.56
CA PHE A 549 1.93 21.82 -27.15
C PHE A 549 3.42 22.05 -26.86
N GLY A 550 3.73 22.80 -25.81
CA GLY A 550 5.10 23.07 -25.38
C GLY A 550 5.42 22.52 -23.98
N ASN A 551 4.40 22.33 -23.16
CA ASN A 551 4.51 21.80 -21.80
C ASN A 551 3.14 21.29 -21.31
N TYR A 552 3.13 20.67 -20.11
CA TYR A 552 1.92 20.14 -19.50
C TYR A 552 0.78 21.16 -19.40
N ALA A 553 1.07 22.40 -18.96
CA ALA A 553 0.06 23.44 -18.82
C ALA A 553 -0.55 23.88 -20.17
N SER A 554 0.23 23.91 -21.26
CA SER A 554 -0.29 24.19 -22.59
C SER A 554 -1.13 23.04 -23.15
N LEU A 555 -0.73 21.79 -22.83
CA LEU A 555 -1.45 20.58 -23.20
C LEU A 555 -2.86 20.59 -22.59
N THR A 556 -3.00 20.92 -21.30
CA THR A 556 -4.31 21.01 -20.63
C THR A 556 -5.23 22.09 -21.20
N LYS A 557 -4.70 23.10 -21.90
CA LYS A 557 -5.48 24.20 -22.50
C LYS A 557 -5.86 23.93 -23.94
N ALA A 558 -5.28 22.93 -24.59
CA ALA A 558 -5.56 22.62 -25.99
C ALA A 558 -7.05 22.22 -26.16
N PRO A 559 -7.77 22.81 -27.12
CA PRO A 559 -9.20 22.50 -27.34
C PRO A 559 -9.46 21.03 -27.61
N GLU A 560 -8.57 20.35 -28.32
CA GLU A 560 -8.63 18.94 -28.65
C GLU A 560 -8.52 18.06 -27.38
N VAL A 561 -7.64 18.44 -26.46
CA VAL A 561 -7.50 17.77 -25.15
C VAL A 561 -8.72 18.03 -24.27
N GLN A 562 -9.25 19.26 -24.28
CA GLN A 562 -10.49 19.57 -23.59
C GLN A 562 -11.66 18.73 -24.14
N ALA A 563 -11.76 18.57 -25.46
CA ALA A 563 -12.77 17.73 -26.09
C ALA A 563 -12.60 16.24 -25.76
N LEU A 564 -11.35 15.75 -25.73
CA LEU A 564 -11.02 14.38 -25.32
C LEU A 564 -11.52 14.10 -23.91
N ILE A 565 -11.19 14.96 -22.95
CA ILE A 565 -11.61 14.79 -21.57
C ILE A 565 -13.11 15.01 -21.39
N GLN A 566 -13.77 15.91 -22.16
CA GLN A 566 -15.22 16.04 -22.17
C GLN A 566 -15.89 14.72 -22.58
N ALA A 567 -15.38 14.04 -23.60
CA ALA A 567 -15.91 12.74 -24.01
C ALA A 567 -15.80 11.68 -22.90
N GLU A 568 -14.71 11.69 -22.11
CA GLU A 568 -14.56 10.81 -20.96
C GLU A 568 -15.53 11.17 -19.83
N VAL A 569 -15.73 12.44 -19.54
CA VAL A 569 -16.72 12.92 -18.56
C VAL A 569 -18.14 12.51 -18.99
N ASP A 570 -18.48 12.64 -20.28
CA ASP A 570 -19.78 12.24 -20.81
C ASP A 570 -19.98 10.72 -20.72
N ARG A 571 -18.96 9.93 -21.00
CA ARG A 571 -18.95 8.47 -20.82
C ARG A 571 -19.26 8.08 -19.38
N VAL A 572 -18.63 8.74 -18.41
CA VAL A 572 -18.84 8.52 -16.98
C VAL A 572 -20.25 8.96 -16.58
N ASN A 573 -20.67 10.15 -16.97
CA ASN A 573 -21.99 10.69 -16.68
C ASN A 573 -23.14 9.79 -17.14
N ALA A 574 -22.95 9.04 -18.24
CA ALA A 574 -23.95 8.09 -18.74
C ALA A 574 -24.24 6.93 -17.76
N LYS A 575 -23.34 6.67 -16.80
CA LYS A 575 -23.49 5.62 -15.79
C LYS A 575 -24.21 6.09 -14.52
N PHE A 576 -24.34 7.40 -14.32
CA PHE A 576 -24.83 8.01 -13.07
C PHE A 576 -26.16 8.73 -13.24
N ALA A 577 -26.90 8.80 -12.12
CA ALA A 577 -28.14 9.55 -12.08
C ALA A 577 -27.89 11.06 -12.30
N ARG A 578 -28.89 11.79 -12.83
CA ARG A 578 -28.77 13.22 -13.20
C ARG A 578 -28.17 14.11 -12.10
N VAL A 579 -28.46 13.81 -10.85
CA VAL A 579 -27.98 14.58 -9.69
C VAL A 579 -26.52 14.27 -9.33
N GLU A 580 -26.00 13.16 -9.80
CA GLU A 580 -24.63 12.67 -9.59
C GLU A 580 -23.74 12.97 -10.79
N GLN A 581 -24.28 13.59 -11.84
CA GLN A 581 -23.54 13.93 -13.04
C GLN A 581 -22.68 15.19 -12.86
N ILE A 582 -21.46 15.11 -13.33
CA ILE A 582 -20.53 16.23 -13.44
C ILE A 582 -21.07 17.23 -14.47
N LYS A 583 -21.17 18.50 -14.11
CA LYS A 583 -21.65 19.57 -15.01
C LYS A 583 -20.55 20.38 -15.64
N LYS A 584 -19.45 20.55 -14.95
CA LYS A 584 -18.25 21.26 -15.47
C LYS A 584 -17.01 20.57 -14.93
N PHE A 585 -15.90 20.69 -15.65
CA PHE A 585 -14.61 20.21 -15.19
C PHE A 585 -13.51 21.28 -15.42
N TYR A 586 -12.43 21.13 -14.71
CA TYR A 586 -11.22 21.96 -14.87
C TYR A 586 -9.99 21.05 -14.92
N LEU A 587 -9.15 21.20 -15.95
CA LEU A 587 -7.91 20.46 -16.06
C LEU A 587 -6.83 21.17 -15.26
N LEU A 588 -6.23 20.44 -14.31
CA LEU A 588 -5.13 20.95 -13.50
C LEU A 588 -3.92 21.25 -14.40
N GLN A 589 -3.36 22.45 -14.28
CA GLN A 589 -2.23 22.90 -15.11
C GLN A 589 -0.86 22.45 -14.58
N THR A 590 -0.84 21.84 -13.39
CA THR A 590 0.31 21.24 -12.73
C THR A 590 -0.06 19.86 -12.23
N GLN A 591 0.90 18.94 -12.23
CA GLN A 591 0.69 17.64 -11.61
C GLN A 591 0.68 17.80 -10.08
N LEU A 592 -0.15 16.99 -9.41
CA LEU A 592 -0.14 16.91 -7.96
C LEU A 592 0.98 15.95 -7.53
N THR A 593 1.77 16.35 -6.56
CA THR A 593 2.90 15.57 -6.05
C THR A 593 2.81 15.35 -4.54
N ALA A 594 3.59 14.41 -4.03
CA ALA A 594 3.71 14.21 -2.58
C ALA A 594 4.54 15.35 -1.94
N GLU A 595 5.48 15.92 -2.68
CA GLU A 595 6.33 17.04 -2.24
C GLU A 595 5.53 18.33 -2.02
N ASP A 596 4.52 18.57 -2.85
CA ASP A 596 3.62 19.75 -2.75
C ASP A 596 2.49 19.56 -1.71
N GLU A 597 2.54 18.50 -0.91
CA GLU A 597 1.56 18.16 0.14
C GLU A 597 0.15 17.77 -0.33
N GLU A 598 -0.23 17.88 -1.59
CA GLU A 598 -1.57 17.49 -2.07
C GLU A 598 -1.81 15.98 -2.06
N LEU A 599 -0.73 15.22 -2.18
CA LEU A 599 -0.77 13.76 -2.01
C LEU A 599 -0.12 13.36 -0.68
N THR A 600 -0.57 12.24 -0.14
CA THR A 600 0.19 11.57 0.92
C THR A 600 1.41 10.87 0.32
N PRO A 601 2.43 10.49 1.11
CA PRO A 601 3.54 9.66 0.61
C PRO A 601 3.10 8.31 0.00
N THR A 602 1.89 7.86 0.33
CA THR A 602 1.24 6.69 -0.28
C THR A 602 0.36 7.03 -1.48
N MET A 603 0.55 8.23 -2.07
CA MET A 603 -0.16 8.73 -3.25
C MET A 603 -1.68 8.87 -3.07
N LYS A 604 -2.16 9.03 -1.84
CA LYS A 604 -3.57 9.35 -1.56
C LYS A 604 -3.79 10.85 -1.61
N LEU A 605 -4.84 11.27 -2.28
CA LEU A 605 -5.18 12.67 -2.44
C LEU A 605 -5.70 13.27 -1.12
N LYS A 606 -5.16 14.44 -0.76
CA LYS A 606 -5.62 15.24 0.37
C LYS A 606 -6.66 16.26 -0.13
N ARG A 607 -7.90 15.82 -0.32
CA ARG A 607 -9.01 16.57 -0.94
C ARG A 607 -9.09 18.03 -0.46
N LYS A 608 -9.08 18.29 0.84
CA LYS A 608 -9.20 19.64 1.40
C LYS A 608 -8.06 20.59 1.00
N LEU A 609 -6.84 20.08 0.82
CA LEU A 609 -5.71 20.89 0.36
C LEU A 609 -5.88 21.23 -1.11
N VAL A 610 -6.27 20.27 -1.93
CA VAL A 610 -6.56 20.50 -3.36
C VAL A 610 -7.71 21.49 -3.53
N GLU A 611 -8.81 21.34 -2.80
CA GLU A 611 -9.93 22.29 -2.80
C GLU A 611 -9.48 23.72 -2.45
N LYS A 612 -8.62 23.85 -1.45
CA LYS A 612 -8.09 25.15 -1.02
C LYS A 612 -7.16 25.76 -2.08
N LYS A 613 -6.26 24.97 -2.66
CA LYS A 613 -5.30 25.41 -3.69
C LYS A 613 -6.01 25.88 -4.96
N TYR A 614 -7.06 25.19 -5.36
CA TYR A 614 -7.81 25.48 -6.59
C TYR A 614 -9.15 26.18 -6.36
N ALA A 615 -9.33 26.86 -5.23
CA ALA A 615 -10.58 27.51 -4.84
C ALA A 615 -11.10 28.48 -5.92
N GLU A 616 -10.23 29.28 -6.57
CA GLU A 616 -10.63 30.21 -7.63
C GLU A 616 -11.19 29.50 -8.87
N ALA A 617 -10.55 28.40 -9.30
CA ALA A 617 -11.01 27.61 -10.43
C ALA A 617 -12.35 26.93 -10.10
N ILE A 618 -12.50 26.42 -8.87
CA ILE A 618 -13.76 25.83 -8.39
C ILE A 618 -14.88 26.87 -8.42
N GLU A 619 -14.68 28.07 -7.86
CA GLU A 619 -15.69 29.13 -7.87
C GLU A 619 -16.05 29.59 -9.30
N ALA A 620 -15.09 29.62 -10.21
CA ALA A 620 -15.34 29.93 -11.62
C ALA A 620 -16.25 28.91 -12.31
N MET A 621 -16.18 27.64 -11.93
CA MET A 621 -17.05 26.60 -12.46
C MET A 621 -18.52 26.72 -11.96
N TYR A 622 -18.76 27.40 -10.85
CA TYR A 622 -20.12 27.62 -10.31
C TYR A 622 -20.75 28.94 -10.76
N ARG A 623 -19.98 29.83 -11.38
CA ARG A 623 -20.48 31.05 -12.06
C ARG A 623 -20.94 30.71 -13.48
#